data_5c65f2fed016a8446330aad9545e7b53
#
_entry.id   5c65f2fed016a8446330aad9545e7b53
#
_cell.length_a   1.000
_cell.length_b   1.000
_cell.length_c   1.000
_cell.angle_alpha   90.00
_cell.angle_beta   90.00
_cell.angle_gamma   90.00
#
_symmetry.space_group_name_H-M   'P 1'
#
loop_
_entity.id
_entity.type
_entity.pdbx_description
1 polymer ?
#
loop_
_entity_poly.entity_id
_entity_poly.type
_entity_poly.pdbx_seq_one_letter_code
_entity_poly.pdbx_strand_id
1 'polypeptide(L)'
;MKKESFIFRRAEIDDILSVIKLIENRCLWMKENGINQWDEEYLKFYDFNYFKERVEKRELFLMETLGKIVGTFVLLEKDKRWENDVPAYYIHNFATDTEIKGLGSEIIEYCEKLCRENRKKSLRLDCNINNNKLNDYYEKKGFKTVGICDESPEYVGYKREKIIF
;
A
#
# COMPACT_ATOMS: atom_id res chain seq x y z
N MET A 1 -21.46 4.78 19.14
CA MET A 1 -21.04 3.90 18.04
C MET A 1 -19.89 3.01 18.50
N LYS A 2 -20.05 1.71 18.38
CA LYS A 2 -18.91 0.81 18.60
C LYS A 2 -17.92 1.04 17.48
N LYS A 3 -16.66 1.38 17.82
CA LYS A 3 -15.57 1.42 16.85
C LYS A 3 -15.41 0.02 16.25
N GLU A 4 -15.49 -0.10 14.93
CA GLU A 4 -15.25 -1.38 14.28
C GLU A 4 -13.86 -1.91 14.69
N SER A 5 -13.79 -3.16 15.05
CA SER A 5 -12.54 -3.81 15.42
C SER A 5 -11.85 -4.34 14.17
N PHE A 6 -10.68 -3.78 13.85
CA PHE A 6 -9.84 -4.26 12.76
C PHE A 6 -8.74 -5.16 13.31
N ILE A 7 -8.50 -6.26 12.60
CA ILE A 7 -7.41 -7.18 12.89
C ILE A 7 -6.41 -7.11 11.76
N PHE A 8 -5.14 -6.89 12.12
CA PHE A 8 -4.03 -6.93 11.18
C PHE A 8 -3.24 -8.21 11.36
N ARG A 9 -2.91 -8.86 10.26
CA ARG A 9 -2.07 -10.06 10.29
C ARG A 9 -1.27 -10.21 8.99
N ARG A 10 -0.25 -11.04 9.03
CA ARG A 10 0.44 -11.47 7.82
C ARG A 10 -0.43 -12.44 7.04
N ALA A 11 -0.37 -12.34 5.72
CA ALA A 11 -1.10 -13.22 4.82
C ALA A 11 -0.45 -14.61 4.76
N GLU A 12 -1.28 -15.60 4.52
CA GLU A 12 -0.90 -16.97 4.20
C GLU A 12 -1.17 -17.25 2.72
N ILE A 13 -0.66 -18.35 2.19
CA ILE A 13 -0.85 -18.72 0.78
C ILE A 13 -2.32 -18.76 0.38
N ASP A 14 -3.17 -19.29 1.25
CA ASP A 14 -4.61 -19.40 1.00
C ASP A 14 -5.33 -18.04 0.90
N ASP A 15 -4.69 -16.97 1.34
CA ASP A 15 -5.26 -15.62 1.26
C ASP A 15 -5.01 -14.92 -0.08
N ILE A 16 -4.11 -15.43 -0.90
CA ILE A 16 -3.63 -14.71 -2.10
C ILE A 16 -4.76 -14.41 -3.09
N LEU A 17 -5.66 -15.36 -3.33
CA LEU A 17 -6.78 -15.13 -4.25
C LEU A 17 -7.69 -14.00 -3.76
N SER A 18 -7.92 -13.91 -2.46
CA SER A 18 -8.69 -12.81 -1.86
C SER A 18 -7.97 -11.47 -1.98
N VAL A 19 -6.64 -11.46 -1.85
CA VAL A 19 -5.81 -10.27 -2.08
C VAL A 19 -5.92 -9.78 -3.52
N ILE A 20 -5.77 -10.69 -4.47
CA ILE A 20 -5.89 -10.37 -5.90
C ILE A 20 -7.28 -9.81 -6.22
N LYS A 21 -8.33 -10.42 -5.67
CA LYS A 21 -9.70 -9.96 -5.86
C LYS A 21 -9.92 -8.54 -5.32
N LEU A 22 -9.36 -8.25 -4.17
CA LEU A 22 -9.43 -6.91 -3.57
C LEU A 22 -8.75 -5.86 -4.47
N ILE A 23 -7.60 -6.20 -5.04
CA ILE A 23 -6.86 -5.34 -5.97
C ILE A 23 -7.60 -5.17 -7.29
N GLU A 24 -8.16 -6.25 -7.85
CA GLU A 24 -9.00 -6.20 -9.06
C GLU A 24 -10.18 -5.25 -8.88
N ASN A 25 -10.87 -5.35 -7.76
CA ASN A 25 -12.00 -4.48 -7.44
C ASN A 25 -11.56 -3.00 -7.35
N ARG A 26 -10.37 -2.75 -6.80
CA ARG A 26 -9.82 -1.39 -6.75
C ARG A 26 -9.45 -0.88 -8.15
N CYS A 27 -8.86 -1.71 -9.00
CA CYS A 27 -8.56 -1.36 -10.40
C CYS A 27 -9.84 -1.00 -11.16
N LEU A 28 -10.90 -1.78 -11.00
CA LEU A 28 -12.19 -1.52 -11.62
C LEU A 28 -12.79 -0.20 -11.12
N TRP A 29 -12.74 0.05 -9.82
CA TRP A 29 -13.20 1.30 -9.22
C TRP A 29 -12.41 2.50 -9.76
N MET A 30 -11.10 2.38 -9.88
CA MET A 30 -10.26 3.44 -10.47
C MET A 30 -10.67 3.74 -11.91
N LYS A 31 -10.88 2.72 -12.72
CA LYS A 31 -11.31 2.87 -14.11
C LYS A 31 -12.67 3.59 -14.20
N GLU A 32 -13.64 3.19 -13.37
CA GLU A 32 -14.96 3.80 -13.31
C GLU A 32 -14.94 5.26 -12.83
N ASN A 33 -13.92 5.64 -12.07
CA ASN A 33 -13.75 7.00 -11.54
C ASN A 33 -12.71 7.83 -12.32
N GLY A 34 -12.28 7.36 -13.48
CA GLY A 34 -11.35 8.08 -14.35
C GLY A 34 -9.92 8.19 -13.80
N ILE A 35 -9.54 7.30 -12.91
CA ILE A 35 -8.21 7.27 -12.31
C ILE A 35 -7.33 6.26 -13.06
N ASN A 36 -6.24 6.74 -13.65
CA ASN A 36 -5.33 5.95 -14.49
C ASN A 36 -4.07 5.57 -13.70
N GLN A 37 -4.21 4.78 -12.65
CA GLN A 37 -3.06 4.39 -11.82
C GLN A 37 -2.74 2.90 -11.90
N TRP A 38 -3.74 2.05 -11.72
CA TRP A 38 -3.61 0.61 -11.83
C TRP A 38 -4.49 0.11 -12.98
N ASP A 39 -3.90 -0.61 -13.91
CA ASP A 39 -4.55 -1.14 -15.10
C ASP A 39 -4.34 -2.65 -15.24
N GLU A 40 -4.67 -3.21 -16.41
CA GLU A 40 -4.49 -4.63 -16.69
C GLU A 40 -3.01 -5.06 -16.63
N GLU A 41 -2.09 -4.18 -17.00
CA GLU A 41 -0.65 -4.47 -16.93
C GLU A 41 -0.18 -4.58 -15.46
N TYR A 42 -0.74 -3.76 -14.56
CA TYR A 42 -0.51 -3.87 -13.13
C TYR A 42 -0.87 -5.26 -12.61
N LEU A 43 -2.05 -5.77 -12.98
CA LEU A 43 -2.53 -7.08 -12.56
C LEU A 43 -1.70 -8.24 -13.14
N LYS A 44 -1.18 -8.09 -14.36
CA LYS A 44 -0.29 -9.08 -14.98
C LYS A 44 1.06 -9.14 -14.27
N PHE A 45 1.58 -8.00 -13.85
CA PHE A 45 2.87 -7.93 -13.14
C PHE A 45 2.72 -8.45 -11.71
N TYR A 46 1.70 -7.99 -10.98
CA TYR A 46 1.44 -8.39 -9.59
C TYR A 46 0.47 -9.56 -9.55
N ASP A 47 0.96 -10.71 -9.95
CA ASP A 47 0.22 -11.97 -10.09
C ASP A 47 0.32 -12.84 -8.82
N PHE A 48 -0.21 -14.05 -8.91
CA PHE A 48 -0.17 -15.02 -7.82
C PHE A 48 1.26 -15.30 -7.36
N ASN A 49 2.20 -15.49 -8.29
CA ASN A 49 3.60 -15.81 -7.96
C ASN A 49 4.29 -14.65 -7.25
N TYR A 50 3.99 -13.42 -7.63
CA TYR A 50 4.49 -12.23 -6.92
C TYR A 50 4.04 -12.24 -5.45
N PHE A 51 2.76 -12.43 -5.21
CA PHE A 51 2.22 -12.44 -3.85
C PHE A 51 2.67 -13.64 -3.03
N LYS A 52 2.85 -14.80 -3.69
CA LYS A 52 3.42 -15.97 -3.03
C LYS A 52 4.80 -15.69 -2.47
N GLU A 53 5.67 -15.03 -3.25
CA GLU A 53 7.00 -14.60 -2.77
C GLU A 53 6.88 -13.63 -1.58
N ARG A 54 5.91 -12.69 -1.65
CA ARG A 54 5.68 -11.75 -0.52
C ARG A 54 5.20 -12.47 0.74
N VAL A 55 4.38 -13.49 0.60
CA VAL A 55 3.98 -14.34 1.73
C VAL A 55 5.19 -15.08 2.33
N GLU A 56 5.98 -15.72 1.49
CA GLU A 56 7.18 -16.46 1.93
C GLU A 56 8.19 -15.57 2.66
N LYS A 57 8.34 -14.31 2.22
CA LYS A 57 9.19 -13.29 2.86
C LYS A 57 8.51 -12.55 4.01
N ARG A 58 7.26 -12.90 4.34
CA ARG A 58 6.46 -12.29 5.43
C ARG A 58 6.24 -10.78 5.24
N GLU A 59 6.12 -10.35 4.01
CA GLU A 59 5.96 -8.94 3.61
C GLU A 59 4.52 -8.56 3.26
N LEU A 60 3.63 -9.55 3.05
CA LEU A 60 2.22 -9.31 2.72
C LEU A 60 1.35 -9.30 3.97
N PHE A 61 0.61 -8.22 4.13
CA PHE A 61 -0.27 -8.00 5.28
C PHE A 61 -1.72 -7.86 4.86
N LEU A 62 -2.62 -8.24 5.77
CA LEU A 62 -4.06 -8.12 5.62
C LEU A 62 -4.66 -7.33 6.77
N MET A 63 -5.75 -6.64 6.47
CA MET A 63 -6.65 -6.06 7.46
C MET A 63 -8.01 -6.73 7.32
N GLU A 64 -8.53 -7.21 8.44
CA GLU A 64 -9.82 -7.90 8.51
C GLU A 64 -10.77 -7.18 9.45
N THR A 65 -12.06 -7.27 9.14
CA THR A 65 -13.14 -6.94 10.06
C THR A 65 -14.29 -7.92 9.85
N LEU A 66 -14.88 -8.39 10.94
CA LEU A 66 -15.99 -9.36 10.92
C LEU A 66 -15.69 -10.62 10.06
N GLY A 67 -14.45 -11.08 10.10
CA GLY A 67 -14.00 -12.25 9.35
C GLY A 67 -13.80 -12.03 7.85
N LYS A 68 -13.91 -10.79 7.36
CA LYS A 68 -13.72 -10.42 5.96
C LYS A 68 -12.42 -9.65 5.79
N ILE A 69 -11.66 -9.96 4.74
CA ILE A 69 -10.48 -9.20 4.34
C ILE A 69 -10.96 -7.90 3.67
N VAL A 70 -10.60 -6.77 4.24
CA VAL A 70 -11.01 -5.44 3.76
C VAL A 70 -9.84 -4.54 3.35
N GLY A 71 -8.63 -4.99 3.57
CA GLY A 71 -7.44 -4.25 3.17
C GLY A 71 -6.23 -5.16 3.00
N THR A 72 -5.29 -4.72 2.20
CA THR A 72 -4.01 -5.41 1.98
C THR A 72 -2.92 -4.39 1.68
N PHE A 73 -1.70 -4.74 2.02
CA PHE A 73 -0.51 -3.99 1.65
C PHE A 73 0.72 -4.88 1.76
N VAL A 74 1.73 -4.54 0.97
CA VAL A 74 3.07 -5.11 1.07
C VAL A 74 3.94 -4.12 1.81
N LEU A 75 4.72 -4.58 2.76
CA LEU A 75 5.64 -3.75 3.53
C LEU A 75 7.06 -4.28 3.37
N LEU A 76 7.89 -3.51 2.68
CA LEU A 76 9.27 -3.88 2.37
C LEU A 76 10.25 -3.14 3.27
N GLU A 77 11.37 -3.76 3.57
CA GLU A 77 12.48 -3.12 4.29
C GLU A 77 13.47 -2.41 3.38
N LYS A 78 13.46 -2.73 2.07
CA LYS A 78 14.32 -2.14 1.04
C LYS A 78 13.53 -1.91 -0.23
N ASP A 79 13.82 -0.82 -0.91
CA ASP A 79 13.25 -0.51 -2.22
C ASP A 79 14.35 0.12 -3.08
N LYS A 80 14.64 -0.50 -4.22
CA LYS A 80 15.68 -0.06 -5.18
C LYS A 80 15.45 1.35 -5.72
N ARG A 81 14.22 1.83 -5.67
CA ARG A 81 13.84 3.16 -6.12
C ARG A 81 14.37 4.26 -5.22
N TRP A 82 14.80 3.91 -4.01
CA TRP A 82 15.28 4.86 -3.00
C TRP A 82 16.79 4.69 -2.80
N GLU A 83 17.53 5.80 -2.94
CA GLU A 83 18.98 5.80 -3.03
C GLU A 83 19.71 5.88 -1.69
N ASN A 84 19.00 5.90 -0.57
CA ASN A 84 19.65 6.02 0.75
C ASN A 84 19.32 4.85 1.66
N ASP A 85 20.24 4.58 2.58
CA ASP A 85 20.17 3.48 3.54
C ASP A 85 19.48 3.87 4.86
N VAL A 86 18.56 4.82 4.84
CA VAL A 86 17.77 5.17 6.02
C VAL A 86 16.90 3.98 6.40
N PRO A 87 16.91 3.56 7.69
CA PRO A 87 15.99 2.52 8.14
C PRO A 87 14.54 2.96 7.94
N ALA A 88 13.88 2.36 6.97
CA ALA A 88 12.52 2.71 6.57
C ALA A 88 11.70 1.47 6.22
N TYR A 89 10.38 1.60 6.30
CA TYR A 89 9.47 0.67 5.64
C TYR A 89 8.89 1.33 4.39
N TYR A 90 8.66 0.52 3.37
CA TYR A 90 8.12 0.93 2.08
C TYR A 90 6.79 0.23 1.83
N ILE A 91 5.72 1.00 1.66
CA ILE A 91 4.38 0.45 1.39
C ILE A 91 4.20 0.28 -0.12
N HIS A 92 3.81 -0.92 -0.52
CA HIS A 92 3.46 -1.27 -1.90
C HIS A 92 2.12 -2.00 -1.95
N ASN A 93 1.50 -2.03 -3.13
CA ASN A 93 0.27 -2.79 -3.39
C ASN A 93 -0.83 -2.52 -2.35
N PHE A 94 -0.97 -1.28 -1.99
CA PHE A 94 -1.88 -0.80 -0.94
C PHE A 94 -3.29 -0.66 -1.51
N ALA A 95 -4.20 -1.52 -1.07
CA ALA A 95 -5.59 -1.53 -1.54
C ALA A 95 -6.56 -1.78 -0.38
N THR A 96 -7.72 -1.14 -0.44
CA THR A 96 -8.80 -1.30 0.52
C THR A 96 -10.12 -1.58 -0.18
N ASP A 97 -11.06 -2.15 0.55
CA ASP A 97 -12.43 -2.34 0.09
C ASP A 97 -13.02 -0.99 -0.34
N THR A 98 -13.60 -0.94 -1.53
CA THR A 98 -14.09 0.30 -2.14
C THR A 98 -15.37 0.83 -1.51
N GLU A 99 -16.09 0.00 -0.78
CA GLU A 99 -17.38 0.35 -0.15
C GLU A 99 -17.24 0.87 1.27
N ILE A 100 -16.08 0.67 1.90
CA ILE A 100 -15.82 1.07 3.29
C ILE A 100 -14.85 2.25 3.30
N LYS A 101 -15.23 3.33 3.96
CA LYS A 101 -14.41 4.54 4.07
C LYS A 101 -13.48 4.48 5.30
N GLY A 102 -12.34 5.16 5.21
CA GLY A 102 -11.42 5.33 6.33
C GLY A 102 -10.43 4.18 6.56
N LEU A 103 -10.50 3.11 5.76
CA LEU A 103 -9.62 1.96 5.93
C LEU A 103 -8.15 2.29 5.66
N GLY A 104 -7.89 3.17 4.71
CA GLY A 104 -6.52 3.59 4.39
C GLY A 104 -5.82 4.23 5.58
N SER A 105 -6.53 5.04 6.35
CA SER A 105 -6.00 5.66 7.57
C SER A 105 -5.60 4.63 8.62
N GLU A 106 -6.42 3.60 8.81
CA GLU A 106 -6.15 2.51 9.75
C GLU A 106 -4.87 1.75 9.35
N ILE A 107 -4.69 1.48 8.05
CA ILE A 107 -3.50 0.80 7.54
C ILE A 107 -2.25 1.67 7.75
N ILE A 108 -2.31 2.95 7.44
CA ILE A 108 -1.19 3.88 7.63
C ILE A 108 -0.80 3.93 9.11
N GLU A 109 -1.74 4.07 10.01
CA GLU A 109 -1.49 4.06 11.46
C GLU A 109 -0.82 2.77 11.93
N TYR A 110 -1.27 1.63 11.39
CA TYR A 110 -0.67 0.34 11.68
C TYR A 110 0.79 0.27 11.19
N CYS A 111 1.05 0.74 9.97
CA CYS A 111 2.40 0.80 9.42
C CYS A 111 3.32 1.72 10.23
N GLU A 112 2.81 2.87 10.70
CA GLU A 112 3.54 3.76 11.60
C GLU A 112 3.90 3.08 12.93
N LYS A 113 2.95 2.32 13.48
CA LYS A 113 3.18 1.52 14.69
C LYS A 113 4.31 0.51 14.46
N LEU A 114 4.29 -0.21 13.33
CA LEU A 114 5.35 -1.15 12.96
C LEU A 114 6.71 -0.45 12.79
N CYS A 115 6.73 0.76 12.24
CA CYS A 115 7.95 1.57 12.17
C CYS A 115 8.52 1.82 13.56
N ARG A 116 7.69 2.25 14.51
CA ARG A 116 8.13 2.51 15.90
C ARG A 116 8.66 1.24 16.57
N GLU A 117 7.93 0.14 16.45
CA GLU A 117 8.30 -1.15 17.06
C GLU A 117 9.61 -1.71 16.51
N ASN A 118 9.88 -1.47 15.24
CA ASN A 118 11.06 -2.00 14.53
C ASN A 118 12.15 -0.93 14.31
N ARG A 119 12.05 0.21 14.99
CA ARG A 119 13.04 1.31 14.95
C ARG A 119 13.32 1.83 13.53
N LYS A 120 12.30 1.84 12.68
CA LYS A 120 12.37 2.47 11.35
C LYS A 120 12.15 3.98 11.53
N LYS A 121 13.01 4.77 10.93
CA LYS A 121 12.94 6.24 11.04
C LYS A 121 11.84 6.85 10.20
N SER A 122 11.48 6.20 9.10
CA SER A 122 10.47 6.72 8.21
C SER A 122 9.62 5.64 7.57
N LEU A 123 8.44 6.05 7.12
CA LEU A 123 7.51 5.29 6.31
C LEU A 123 7.46 5.92 4.93
N ARG A 124 7.62 5.13 3.88
CA ARG A 124 7.81 5.60 2.50
C ARG A 124 6.84 4.92 1.55
N LEU A 125 6.45 5.63 0.52
CA LEU A 125 5.66 5.13 -0.60
C LEU A 125 5.88 6.01 -1.83
N ASP A 126 5.39 5.56 -2.99
CA ASP A 126 5.30 6.39 -4.18
C ASP A 126 3.85 6.46 -4.66
N CYS A 127 3.50 7.55 -5.31
CA CYS A 127 2.16 7.82 -5.80
C CYS A 127 2.23 8.51 -7.16
N ASN A 128 1.42 8.05 -8.13
CA ASN A 128 1.37 8.63 -9.46
C ASN A 128 1.19 10.16 -9.38
N ILE A 129 2.04 10.90 -10.08
CA ILE A 129 2.03 12.38 -10.05
C ILE A 129 0.70 12.98 -10.54
N ASN A 130 -0.04 12.24 -11.38
CA ASN A 130 -1.31 12.70 -11.94
C ASN A 130 -2.51 12.40 -11.03
N ASN A 131 -2.32 11.63 -9.97
CA ASN A 131 -3.40 11.33 -9.01
C ASN A 131 -3.43 12.39 -7.90
N ASN A 132 -3.94 13.58 -8.24
CA ASN A 132 -3.97 14.73 -7.33
C ASN A 132 -4.69 14.43 -6.01
N LYS A 133 -5.81 13.74 -6.09
CA LYS A 133 -6.63 13.41 -4.92
C LYS A 133 -5.88 12.52 -3.92
N LEU A 134 -5.17 11.52 -4.43
CA LEU A 134 -4.39 10.62 -3.60
C LEU A 134 -3.13 11.32 -3.05
N ASN A 135 -2.48 12.17 -3.84
CA ASN A 135 -1.34 12.98 -3.38
C ASN A 135 -1.75 13.91 -2.24
N ASP A 136 -2.89 14.59 -2.37
CA ASP A 136 -3.45 15.45 -1.30
C ASP A 136 -3.76 14.64 -0.03
N TYR A 137 -4.29 13.43 -0.20
CA TYR A 137 -4.56 12.53 0.90
C TYR A 137 -3.29 12.19 1.69
N TYR A 138 -2.22 11.80 1.00
CA TYR A 138 -0.96 11.48 1.66
C TYR A 138 -0.31 12.70 2.31
N GLU A 139 -0.41 13.85 1.69
CA GLU A 139 0.10 15.10 2.27
C GLU A 139 -0.61 15.44 3.60
N LYS A 140 -1.93 15.29 3.65
CA LYS A 140 -2.72 15.45 4.87
C LYS A 140 -2.37 14.43 5.95
N LYS A 141 -1.88 13.26 5.56
CA LYS A 141 -1.39 12.22 6.48
C LYS A 141 0.04 12.46 6.96
N GLY A 142 0.70 13.52 6.50
CA GLY A 142 2.04 13.89 6.93
C GLY A 142 3.17 13.38 6.03
N PHE A 143 2.84 12.81 4.86
CA PHE A 143 3.83 12.40 3.87
C PHE A 143 4.25 13.59 3.01
N LYS A 144 5.53 13.85 2.94
CA LYS A 144 6.10 14.93 2.12
C LYS A 144 6.74 14.36 0.86
N THR A 145 6.64 15.09 -0.23
CA THR A 145 7.35 14.76 -1.46
C THR A 145 8.84 14.98 -1.27
N VAL A 146 9.65 13.94 -1.51
CA VAL A 146 11.10 13.98 -1.36
C VAL A 146 11.85 13.65 -2.64
N GLY A 147 11.14 13.34 -3.70
CA GLY A 147 11.74 13.03 -5.00
C GLY A 147 10.73 12.50 -6.00
N ILE A 148 11.24 12.07 -7.14
CA ILE A 148 10.44 11.51 -8.23
C ILE A 148 10.97 10.12 -8.55
N CYS A 149 10.06 9.19 -8.77
CA CYS A 149 10.31 7.85 -9.29
C CYS A 149 9.94 7.86 -10.78
N ASP A 150 10.92 7.64 -11.64
CA ASP A 150 10.76 7.68 -13.10
C ASP A 150 11.43 6.43 -13.70
N GLU A 151 10.81 5.27 -13.51
CA GLU A 151 11.36 3.99 -13.96
C GLU A 151 10.85 3.57 -15.33
N SER A 152 9.75 4.13 -15.80
CA SER A 152 9.19 3.84 -17.12
C SER A 152 8.53 5.08 -17.69
N PRO A 153 8.43 5.17 -19.05
CA PRO A 153 7.69 6.26 -19.69
C PRO A 153 6.21 6.31 -19.29
N GLU A 154 5.68 5.20 -18.81
CA GLU A 154 4.26 5.04 -18.50
C GLU A 154 3.92 5.38 -17.05
N TYR A 155 4.91 5.40 -16.17
CA TYR A 155 4.71 5.68 -14.75
C TYR A 155 5.74 6.65 -14.21
N VAL A 156 5.26 7.80 -13.73
CA VAL A 156 6.06 8.75 -12.96
C VAL A 156 5.34 8.97 -11.64
N GLY A 157 6.04 8.76 -10.53
CA GLY A 157 5.48 8.89 -9.18
C GLY A 157 6.25 9.88 -8.33
N TYR A 158 5.55 10.51 -7.40
CA TYR A 158 6.19 11.22 -6.30
C TYR A 158 6.63 10.22 -5.24
N LYS A 159 7.90 10.27 -4.86
CA LYS A 159 8.39 9.60 -3.65
C LYS A 159 7.95 10.38 -2.45
N ARG A 160 7.21 9.75 -1.55
CA ARG A 160 6.67 10.39 -0.36
C ARG A 160 7.18 9.74 0.90
N GLU A 161 7.54 10.57 1.87
CA GLU A 161 8.12 10.12 3.13
C GLU A 161 7.43 10.77 4.32
N LYS A 162 7.13 9.96 5.32
CA LYS A 162 6.71 10.43 6.64
C LYS A 162 7.78 10.05 7.66
N ILE A 163 8.33 11.05 8.33
CA ILE A 163 9.31 10.85 9.40
C ILE A 163 8.58 10.40 10.66
N ILE A 164 9.02 9.31 11.25
CA ILE A 164 8.41 8.73 12.47
C ILE A 164 9.15 9.14 13.74
N PHE A 165 10.48 9.26 13.67
CA PHE A 165 11.31 9.74 14.77
C PHE A 165 12.14 10.95 14.37
#